data_d57c059f9215b4694ea239e3bdcfa545
#
_entry.id   d57c059f9215b4694ea239e3bdcfa545
#
_cell.length_a   1.000
_cell.length_b   1.000
_cell.length_c   1.000
_cell.angle_alpha   90.00
_cell.angle_beta   90.00
_cell.angle_gamma   90.00
#
_symmetry.space_group_name_H-M   'P 1'
#
loop_
_entity.id
_entity.type
_entity.pdbx_description
1 polymer ?
#
loop_
_entity_poly.entity_id
_entity_poly.type
_entity_poly.pdbx_seq_one_letter_code
_entity_poly.pdbx_strand_id
1 'polypeptide(L)'
;GVFGWRTLFGLLEQDKIALYLPDDQEKYLPLIEELYNKLLQSFAAANIVIGIGRAAEFSEIEKSYKEAKNAMTIGSYLDLEPKIYNFSDLGFYRLLKLPEIKEEMVRYYEDYLKPLKASDSQDENLLSTLACFIESNYSYSDTAKKMFIHPNTVRYRISVIERKCRVNLKYAYDRLNMEIALKILPLIEKD
;
A
#
# COMPACT_ATOMS: atom_id res chain seq x y z
N GLY A 1 6.73 31.27 -6.99
CA GLY A 1 6.35 29.99 -6.44
C GLY A 1 5.72 29.11 -7.51
N VAL A 2 5.80 27.80 -7.36
CA VAL A 2 5.25 26.79 -8.30
C VAL A 2 3.72 26.94 -8.40
N PHE A 3 3.09 27.24 -7.28
CA PHE A 3 1.64 27.43 -7.16
C PHE A 3 1.32 28.93 -7.07
N GLY A 4 0.55 29.49 -7.91
CA GLY A 4 0.22 30.91 -7.90
C GLY A 4 -0.37 31.44 -6.57
N TRP A 5 -0.78 32.68 -6.53
CA TRP A 5 -1.25 33.41 -5.34
C TRP A 5 -2.62 32.94 -4.77
N ARG A 6 -3.30 31.98 -5.41
CA ARG A 6 -4.54 31.38 -4.90
C ARG A 6 -4.32 30.17 -3.98
N THR A 7 -3.08 29.84 -3.66
CA THR A 7 -2.75 28.73 -2.78
C THR A 7 -2.73 29.20 -1.34
N LEU A 8 -3.53 28.58 -0.49
CA LEU A 8 -3.43 28.72 0.97
C LEU A 8 -2.48 27.66 1.50
N PHE A 9 -1.49 28.05 2.29
CA PHE A 9 -0.62 27.12 2.97
C PHE A 9 -0.47 27.50 4.44
N GLY A 10 -0.23 26.50 5.26
CA GLY A 10 0.03 26.68 6.69
C GLY A 10 1.05 25.67 7.17
N LEU A 11 1.94 26.09 8.03
CA LEU A 11 2.80 25.21 8.81
C LEU A 11 1.96 24.66 9.96
N LEU A 12 1.71 23.35 9.98
CA LEU A 12 0.85 22.70 10.98
C LEU A 12 1.64 22.12 12.14
N GLU A 13 2.83 21.60 11.84
CA GLU A 13 3.78 20.99 12.79
C GLU A 13 5.19 21.27 12.24
N GLN A 14 6.23 21.01 13.03
CA GLN A 14 7.60 21.35 12.61
C GLN A 14 8.05 20.68 11.31
N ASP A 15 7.45 19.54 10.98
CA ASP A 15 7.80 18.70 9.83
C ASP A 15 6.68 18.58 8.76
N LYS A 16 5.57 19.33 8.92
CA LYS A 16 4.39 19.21 8.05
C LYS A 16 3.94 20.56 7.50
N ILE A 17 3.71 20.59 6.21
CA ILE A 17 3.12 21.70 5.49
C ILE A 17 1.83 21.24 4.85
N ALA A 18 0.73 21.96 5.07
CA ALA A 18 -0.51 21.75 4.34
C ALA A 18 -0.66 22.82 3.27
N LEU A 19 -1.03 22.37 2.08
CA LEU A 19 -1.39 23.24 0.95
C LEU A 19 -2.84 23.00 0.61
N TYR A 20 -3.62 24.07 0.53
CA TYR A 20 -4.93 24.04 -0.08
C TYR A 20 -4.81 24.57 -1.50
N LEU A 21 -5.19 23.75 -2.48
CA LEU A 21 -5.17 24.10 -3.90
C LEU A 21 -6.62 24.24 -4.37
N PRO A 22 -6.94 25.24 -5.20
CA PRO A 22 -8.26 25.34 -5.82
C PRO A 22 -8.57 24.11 -6.66
N ASP A 23 -9.85 23.79 -6.81
CA ASP A 23 -10.34 22.57 -7.43
C ASP A 23 -9.94 22.46 -8.91
N ASP A 24 -8.89 21.70 -9.18
CA ASP A 24 -8.54 21.15 -10.49
C ASP A 24 -7.39 20.14 -10.30
N GLN A 25 -7.73 18.94 -9.82
CA GLN A 25 -6.70 17.92 -9.47
C GLN A 25 -5.81 17.57 -10.66
N GLU A 26 -6.35 17.43 -11.87
CA GLU A 26 -5.56 17.08 -13.06
C GLU A 26 -4.50 18.15 -13.37
N LYS A 27 -4.82 19.41 -13.14
CA LYS A 27 -3.90 20.52 -13.36
C LYS A 27 -2.78 20.59 -12.33
N TYR A 28 -3.05 20.20 -11.10
CA TYR A 28 -2.06 20.33 -10.01
C TYR A 28 -1.16 19.12 -9.83
N LEU A 29 -1.53 17.92 -10.32
CA LEU A 29 -0.67 16.73 -10.22
C LEU A 29 0.73 16.96 -10.79
N PRO A 30 0.93 17.48 -12.01
CA PRO A 30 2.26 17.75 -12.54
C PRO A 30 3.07 18.76 -11.69
N LEU A 31 2.38 19.75 -11.11
CA LEU A 31 3.03 20.73 -10.23
C LEU A 31 3.44 20.13 -8.88
N ILE A 32 2.67 19.19 -8.37
CA ILE A 32 2.98 18.44 -7.15
C ILE A 32 4.20 17.54 -7.38
N GLU A 33 4.29 16.88 -8.52
CA GLU A 33 5.46 16.10 -8.91
C GLU A 33 6.72 16.98 -9.05
N GLU A 34 6.59 18.14 -9.69
CA GLU A 34 7.67 19.12 -9.78
C GLU A 34 8.12 19.61 -8.39
N LEU A 35 7.17 19.90 -7.51
CA LEU A 35 7.45 20.30 -6.14
C LEU A 35 8.20 19.17 -5.39
N TYR A 36 7.70 17.93 -5.49
CA TYR A 36 8.32 16.76 -4.87
C TYR A 36 9.78 16.61 -5.32
N ASN A 37 10.05 16.68 -6.62
CA ASN A 37 11.39 16.58 -7.17
C ASN A 37 12.32 17.71 -6.71
N LYS A 38 11.80 18.94 -6.62
CA LYS A 38 12.57 20.10 -6.07
C LYS A 38 12.90 19.92 -4.60
N LEU A 39 11.94 19.39 -3.82
CA LEU A 39 12.16 19.10 -2.41
C LEU A 39 13.23 18.02 -2.21
N LEU A 40 13.19 16.94 -2.99
CA LEU A 40 14.22 15.88 -2.96
C LEU A 40 15.62 16.43 -3.28
N GLN A 41 15.73 17.31 -4.27
CA GLN A 41 17.02 17.97 -4.61
C GLN A 41 17.52 18.89 -3.50
N SER A 42 16.62 19.61 -2.83
CA SER A 42 16.98 20.57 -1.80
C SER A 42 17.25 19.92 -0.44
N PHE A 43 16.64 18.77 -0.18
CA PHE A 43 16.66 18.06 1.10
C PHE A 43 16.98 16.58 0.90
N ALA A 44 18.11 16.28 0.28
CA ALA A 44 18.50 14.93 -0.15
C ALA A 44 18.51 13.85 0.97
N ALA A 45 18.63 14.26 2.24
CA ALA A 45 18.59 13.35 3.39
C ALA A 45 17.20 13.22 4.03
N ALA A 46 16.19 13.96 3.55
CA ALA A 46 14.85 13.95 4.13
C ALA A 46 13.96 12.90 3.49
N ASN A 47 13.19 12.19 4.30
CA ASN A 47 12.13 11.33 3.82
C ASN A 47 10.87 12.17 3.51
N ILE A 48 10.75 12.64 2.27
CA ILE A 48 9.66 13.50 1.83
C ILE A 48 8.50 12.63 1.36
N VAL A 49 7.32 12.88 1.90
CA VAL A 49 6.09 12.20 1.55
C VAL A 49 5.00 13.23 1.31
N ILE A 50 4.25 13.10 0.23
CA ILE A 50 3.11 13.97 -0.10
C ILE A 50 1.83 13.15 -0.08
N GLY A 51 0.85 13.60 0.69
CA GLY A 51 -0.51 13.07 0.67
C GLY A 51 -1.47 14.07 0.04
N ILE A 52 -2.39 13.59 -0.79
CA ILE A 52 -3.40 14.38 -1.47
C ILE A 52 -4.78 13.90 -1.01
N GLY A 53 -5.55 14.77 -0.38
CA GLY A 53 -6.96 14.54 -0.07
C GLY A 53 -7.86 14.78 -1.28
N ARG A 54 -9.10 14.31 -1.23
CA ARG A 54 -10.08 14.59 -2.29
C ARG A 54 -10.44 16.06 -2.32
N ALA A 55 -10.82 16.54 -3.49
CA ALA A 55 -11.42 17.87 -3.64
C ALA A 55 -12.64 18.00 -2.71
N ALA A 56 -12.73 19.13 -2.03
CA ALA A 56 -13.78 19.41 -1.06
C ALA A 56 -14.08 20.91 -1.02
N GLU A 57 -15.32 21.24 -0.71
CA GLU A 57 -15.69 22.62 -0.40
C GLU A 57 -14.91 23.13 0.82
N PHE A 58 -14.71 24.45 0.93
CA PHE A 58 -13.96 25.04 2.03
C PHE A 58 -14.50 24.65 3.42
N SER A 59 -15.79 24.43 3.54
CA SER A 59 -16.47 23.95 4.74
C SER A 59 -16.08 22.50 5.13
N GLU A 60 -15.60 21.70 4.18
CA GLU A 60 -15.18 20.31 4.34
C GLU A 60 -13.63 20.13 4.29
N ILE A 61 -12.87 21.21 4.35
CA ILE A 61 -11.41 21.19 4.23
C ILE A 61 -10.75 20.28 5.27
N GLU A 62 -11.31 20.19 6.46
CA GLU A 62 -10.84 19.31 7.53
C GLU A 62 -10.90 17.83 7.12
N LYS A 63 -11.96 17.45 6.40
CA LYS A 63 -12.12 16.08 5.88
C LYS A 63 -11.05 15.77 4.83
N SER A 64 -10.88 16.69 3.85
CA SER A 64 -9.84 16.57 2.83
C SER A 64 -8.43 16.48 3.45
N TYR A 65 -8.15 17.28 4.47
CA TYR A 65 -6.89 17.23 5.20
C TYR A 65 -6.68 15.89 5.92
N LYS A 66 -7.71 15.35 6.58
CA LYS A 66 -7.65 14.01 7.20
C LYS A 66 -7.40 12.92 6.15
N GLU A 67 -8.00 13.03 4.99
CA GLU A 67 -7.76 12.12 3.87
C GLU A 67 -6.32 12.20 3.36
N ALA A 68 -5.76 13.38 3.20
CA ALA A 68 -4.36 13.58 2.83
C ALA A 68 -3.40 12.94 3.85
N LYS A 69 -3.63 13.14 5.14
CA LYS A 69 -2.85 12.49 6.21
C LYS A 69 -2.96 10.95 6.13
N ASN A 70 -4.16 10.46 5.89
CA ASN A 70 -4.39 9.03 5.74
C ASN A 70 -3.64 8.46 4.53
N ALA A 71 -3.64 9.21 3.41
CA ALA A 71 -2.91 8.82 2.22
C ALA A 71 -1.41 8.71 2.48
N MET A 72 -0.82 9.68 3.17
CA MET A 72 0.60 9.62 3.57
C MET A 72 0.89 8.38 4.43
N THR A 73 0.08 8.12 5.44
CA THR A 73 0.29 7.00 6.36
C THR A 73 0.21 5.66 5.62
N ILE A 74 -0.86 5.44 4.87
CA ILE A 74 -1.07 4.19 4.12
C ILE A 74 0.02 4.03 3.05
N GLY A 75 0.30 5.09 2.29
CA GLY A 75 1.31 5.06 1.23
C GLY A 75 2.71 4.75 1.76
N SER A 76 3.07 5.28 2.94
CA SER A 76 4.35 4.98 3.59
C SER A 76 4.47 3.51 4.01
N TYR A 77 3.37 2.83 4.31
CA TYR A 77 3.39 1.37 4.54
C TYR A 77 3.58 0.58 3.26
N LEU A 78 3.01 1.06 2.14
CA LEU A 78 3.11 0.40 0.85
C LEU A 78 4.46 0.62 0.18
N ASP A 79 5.22 1.64 0.62
CA ASP A 79 6.56 2.01 0.12
C ASP A 79 6.64 2.14 -1.41
N LEU A 80 5.60 2.72 -2.01
CA LEU A 80 5.52 2.95 -3.45
C LEU A 80 6.26 4.25 -3.83
N GLU A 81 6.95 4.22 -4.96
CA GLU A 81 7.58 5.42 -5.52
C GLU A 81 6.83 5.92 -6.77
N PRO A 82 6.72 7.24 -6.98
CA PRO A 82 7.14 8.33 -6.08
C PRO A 82 6.27 8.38 -4.83
N LYS A 83 6.81 8.91 -3.72
CA LYS A 83 6.08 9.02 -2.43
C LYS A 83 5.04 10.15 -2.47
N ILE A 84 4.19 10.13 -3.48
CA ILE A 84 3.03 11.00 -3.69
C ILE A 84 1.78 10.13 -3.69
N TYR A 85 0.97 10.25 -2.67
CA TYR A 85 -0.17 9.37 -2.44
C TYR A 85 -1.48 10.14 -2.49
N ASN A 86 -2.28 9.90 -3.53
CA ASN A 86 -3.62 10.44 -3.63
C ASN A 86 -4.61 9.50 -2.91
N PHE A 87 -5.39 10.06 -2.00
CA PHE A 87 -6.39 9.29 -1.24
C PHE A 87 -7.39 8.57 -2.15
N SER A 88 -7.75 9.18 -3.28
CA SER A 88 -8.67 8.56 -4.25
C SER A 88 -8.11 7.26 -4.84
N ASP A 89 -6.79 7.19 -5.02
CA ASP A 89 -6.11 6.08 -5.71
C ASP A 89 -5.78 4.91 -4.79
N LEU A 90 -5.92 5.09 -3.47
CA LEU A 90 -5.66 4.04 -2.48
C LEU A 90 -6.64 2.87 -2.56
N GLY A 91 -7.76 3.03 -3.26
CA GLY A 91 -8.73 1.94 -3.47
C GLY A 91 -9.17 1.27 -2.16
N PHE A 92 -8.99 -0.05 -2.10
CA PHE A 92 -9.31 -0.87 -0.94
C PHE A 92 -8.62 -0.43 0.37
N TYR A 93 -7.37 0.05 0.29
CA TYR A 93 -6.61 0.46 1.48
C TYR A 93 -7.27 1.58 2.29
N ARG A 94 -8.17 2.38 1.69
CA ARG A 94 -8.96 3.39 2.41
C ARG A 94 -9.83 2.80 3.51
N LEU A 95 -10.23 1.53 3.34
CA LEU A 95 -11.10 0.82 4.28
C LEU A 95 -10.34 0.27 5.48
N LEU A 96 -9.01 0.14 5.38
CA LEU A 96 -8.18 -0.53 6.39
C LEU A 96 -7.74 0.37 7.54
N LYS A 97 -8.09 1.65 7.52
CA LYS A 97 -7.60 2.61 8.51
C LYS A 97 -8.59 2.98 9.62
N LEU A 98 -9.66 2.27 9.78
CA LEU A 98 -10.53 2.47 10.94
C LEU A 98 -9.87 1.85 12.17
N PRO A 99 -9.69 2.57 13.29
CA PRO A 99 -9.05 2.05 14.50
C PRO A 99 -9.68 0.75 14.98
N GLU A 100 -10.99 0.62 14.79
CA GLU A 100 -11.76 -0.56 15.19
C GLU A 100 -11.41 -1.83 14.40
N ILE A 101 -10.77 -1.69 13.21
CA ILE A 101 -10.44 -2.83 12.34
C ILE A 101 -9.05 -3.40 12.66
N LYS A 102 -8.21 -2.70 13.41
CA LYS A 102 -6.80 -3.11 13.61
C LYS A 102 -6.69 -4.50 14.23
N GLU A 103 -7.44 -4.77 15.30
CA GLU A 103 -7.43 -6.09 15.93
C GLU A 103 -7.93 -7.17 14.98
N GLU A 104 -8.95 -6.88 14.18
CA GLU A 104 -9.48 -7.82 13.21
C GLU A 104 -8.51 -8.07 12.05
N MET A 105 -7.75 -7.07 11.63
CA MET A 105 -6.67 -7.25 10.64
C MET A 105 -5.59 -8.20 11.15
N VAL A 106 -5.20 -8.09 12.43
CA VAL A 106 -4.23 -9.00 13.04
C VAL A 106 -4.79 -10.42 13.06
N ARG A 107 -6.04 -10.63 13.50
CA ARG A 107 -6.70 -11.94 13.50
C ARG A 107 -6.79 -12.52 12.08
N TYR A 108 -7.17 -11.69 11.11
CA TYR A 108 -7.24 -12.10 9.72
C TYR A 108 -5.89 -12.58 9.17
N TYR A 109 -4.82 -11.84 9.47
CA TYR A 109 -3.47 -12.28 9.15
C TYR A 109 -3.12 -13.62 9.84
N GLU A 110 -3.47 -13.78 11.12
CA GLU A 110 -3.21 -15.01 11.86
C GLU A 110 -3.93 -16.21 11.25
N ASP A 111 -5.16 -16.03 10.81
CA ASP A 111 -5.96 -17.09 10.21
C ASP A 111 -5.40 -17.54 8.85
N TYR A 112 -4.96 -16.60 8.02
CA TYR A 112 -4.61 -16.90 6.63
C TYR A 112 -3.11 -17.03 6.35
N LEU A 113 -2.24 -16.24 6.99
CA LEU A 113 -0.81 -16.20 6.63
C LEU A 113 0.14 -16.66 7.76
N LYS A 114 -0.25 -16.57 9.03
CA LYS A 114 0.58 -17.04 10.14
C LYS A 114 1.04 -18.50 9.97
N PRO A 115 0.22 -19.42 9.43
CA PRO A 115 0.65 -20.81 9.18
C PRO A 115 1.86 -20.92 8.24
N LEU A 116 2.14 -19.90 7.41
CA LEU A 116 3.30 -19.86 6.52
C LEU A 116 4.58 -19.39 7.22
N LYS A 117 4.46 -18.59 8.30
CA LYS A 117 5.62 -18.10 9.08
C LYS A 117 6.10 -19.10 10.14
N ALA A 118 5.24 -20.01 10.57
CA ALA A 118 5.50 -20.89 11.72
C ALA A 118 6.36 -22.11 11.41
N SER A 119 6.95 -22.22 10.24
CA SER A 119 7.72 -23.39 9.84
C SER A 119 9.19 -23.12 9.61
N ASP A 120 10.02 -24.08 10.07
CA ASP A 120 11.48 -24.10 10.02
C ASP A 120 12.10 -23.71 8.65
N SER A 121 13.35 -23.38 8.70
CA SER A 121 14.28 -22.85 7.69
C SER A 121 14.19 -23.35 6.22
N GLN A 122 13.36 -24.33 5.90
CA GLN A 122 13.11 -24.76 4.50
C GLN A 122 11.94 -24.03 3.83
N ASP A 123 11.12 -23.30 4.58
CA ASP A 123 9.91 -22.65 4.10
C ASP A 123 10.03 -21.11 3.88
N GLU A 124 11.24 -20.55 3.98
CA GLU A 124 11.52 -19.11 3.81
C GLU A 124 10.98 -18.50 2.50
N ASN A 125 10.62 -19.35 1.53
CA ASN A 125 10.15 -18.91 0.22
C ASN A 125 8.65 -19.07 -0.02
N LEU A 126 7.84 -19.52 0.96
CA LEU A 126 6.40 -19.75 0.71
C LEU A 126 5.64 -18.44 0.55
N LEU A 127 5.88 -17.46 1.43
CA LEU A 127 5.22 -16.17 1.38
C LEU A 127 5.58 -15.41 0.11
N SER A 128 6.86 -15.36 -0.25
CA SER A 128 7.33 -14.75 -1.50
C SER A 128 6.82 -15.49 -2.74
N THR A 129 6.69 -16.82 -2.67
CA THR A 129 6.09 -17.61 -3.76
C THR A 129 4.61 -17.28 -3.93
N LEU A 130 3.85 -17.16 -2.83
CA LEU A 130 2.44 -16.77 -2.87
C LEU A 130 2.26 -15.38 -3.46
N ALA A 131 3.04 -14.39 -2.99
CA ALA A 131 2.99 -13.02 -3.51
C ALA A 131 3.28 -12.98 -5.01
N CYS A 132 4.37 -13.62 -5.45
CA CYS A 132 4.73 -13.70 -6.86
C CYS A 132 3.67 -14.45 -7.70
N PHE A 133 3.04 -15.48 -7.15
CA PHE A 133 1.98 -16.25 -7.83
C PHE A 133 0.73 -15.40 -8.06
N ILE A 134 0.32 -14.62 -7.07
CA ILE A 134 -0.78 -13.65 -7.19
C ILE A 134 -0.45 -12.57 -8.22
N GLU A 135 0.72 -11.94 -8.14
CA GLU A 135 1.20 -10.94 -9.10
C GLU A 135 1.35 -11.47 -10.54
N SER A 136 1.50 -12.76 -10.68
CA SER A 136 1.56 -13.46 -11.96
C SER A 136 0.19 -13.98 -12.42
N ASN A 137 -0.91 -13.42 -11.90
CA ASN A 137 -2.28 -13.85 -12.18
C ASN A 137 -2.49 -15.37 -12.02
N TYR A 138 -1.90 -15.96 -10.98
CA TYR A 138 -1.97 -17.39 -10.68
C TYR A 138 -1.39 -18.31 -11.76
N SER A 139 -0.44 -17.78 -12.56
CA SER A 139 0.30 -18.53 -13.58
C SER A 139 1.53 -19.20 -13.00
N TYR A 140 1.55 -20.53 -12.96
CA TYR A 140 2.72 -21.30 -12.52
C TYR A 140 3.96 -21.05 -13.37
N SER A 141 3.78 -20.86 -14.69
CA SER A 141 4.90 -20.66 -15.59
C SER A 141 5.52 -19.28 -15.45
N ASP A 142 4.69 -18.22 -15.27
CA ASP A 142 5.19 -16.86 -15.15
C ASP A 142 5.79 -16.61 -13.76
N THR A 143 5.21 -17.20 -12.71
CA THR A 143 5.81 -17.23 -11.37
C THR A 143 7.18 -17.89 -11.41
N ALA A 144 7.30 -19.06 -12.08
CA ALA A 144 8.56 -19.79 -12.20
C ALA A 144 9.64 -18.93 -12.90
N LYS A 145 9.27 -18.23 -13.97
CA LYS A 145 10.17 -17.30 -14.68
C LYS A 145 10.61 -16.14 -13.77
N LYS A 146 9.68 -15.48 -13.10
CA LYS A 146 9.99 -14.36 -12.20
C LYS A 146 10.88 -14.76 -11.03
N MET A 147 10.67 -15.96 -10.47
CA MET A 147 11.43 -16.46 -9.32
C MET A 147 12.70 -17.22 -9.71
N PHE A 148 12.98 -17.41 -11.01
CA PHE A 148 14.11 -18.19 -11.51
C PHE A 148 14.15 -19.64 -10.97
N ILE A 149 12.99 -20.30 -10.88
CA ILE A 149 12.84 -21.68 -10.42
C ILE A 149 12.04 -22.51 -11.42
N HIS A 150 12.06 -23.85 -11.26
CA HIS A 150 11.28 -24.72 -12.13
C HIS A 150 9.77 -24.65 -11.81
N PRO A 151 8.87 -24.73 -12.82
CA PRO A 151 7.42 -24.69 -12.58
C PRO A 151 6.89 -25.75 -11.60
N ASN A 152 7.52 -26.93 -11.56
CA ASN A 152 7.15 -27.96 -10.59
C ASN A 152 7.46 -27.56 -9.14
N THR A 153 8.52 -26.76 -8.93
CA THR A 153 8.83 -26.19 -7.61
C THR A 153 7.75 -25.21 -7.17
N VAL A 154 7.25 -24.37 -8.10
CA VAL A 154 6.11 -23.49 -7.81
C VAL A 154 4.88 -24.31 -7.45
N ARG A 155 4.55 -25.33 -8.25
CA ARG A 155 3.38 -26.22 -7.95
C ARG A 155 3.49 -26.85 -6.59
N TYR A 156 4.68 -27.37 -6.26
CA TYR A 156 4.92 -27.95 -4.95
C TYR A 156 4.70 -26.94 -3.83
N ARG A 157 5.32 -25.76 -3.91
CA ARG A 157 5.17 -24.70 -2.90
C ARG A 157 3.72 -24.24 -2.75
N ILE A 158 3.00 -24.04 -3.85
CA ILE A 158 1.59 -23.68 -3.82
C ILE A 158 0.75 -24.79 -3.15
N SER A 159 1.01 -26.07 -3.44
CA SER A 159 0.31 -27.17 -2.75
C SER A 159 0.61 -27.22 -1.24
N VAL A 160 1.81 -26.83 -0.83
CA VAL A 160 2.16 -26.71 0.59
C VAL A 160 1.42 -25.54 1.24
N ILE A 161 1.33 -24.39 0.56
CA ILE A 161 0.58 -23.21 1.00
C ILE A 161 -0.90 -23.56 1.19
N GLU A 162 -1.55 -24.16 0.16
CA GLU A 162 -2.95 -24.57 0.23
C GLU A 162 -3.23 -25.49 1.42
N ARG A 163 -2.35 -26.47 1.66
CA ARG A 163 -2.47 -27.40 2.78
C ARG A 163 -2.29 -26.71 4.14
N LYS A 164 -1.26 -25.85 4.29
CA LYS A 164 -0.98 -25.18 5.56
C LYS A 164 -2.06 -24.15 5.93
N CYS A 165 -2.50 -23.36 4.96
CA CYS A 165 -3.53 -22.33 5.14
C CYS A 165 -4.95 -22.91 5.04
N ARG A 166 -5.13 -24.18 4.69
CA ARG A 166 -6.44 -24.83 4.48
C ARG A 166 -7.30 -24.10 3.46
N VAL A 167 -6.71 -23.63 2.38
CA VAL A 167 -7.35 -22.92 1.27
C VAL A 167 -7.18 -23.68 -0.02
N ASN A 168 -8.01 -23.36 -1.03
CA ASN A 168 -7.86 -23.88 -2.38
C ASN A 168 -7.88 -22.69 -3.37
N LEU A 169 -6.71 -22.34 -3.89
CA LEU A 169 -6.52 -21.19 -4.78
C LEU A 169 -7.20 -21.33 -6.16
N LYS A 170 -7.93 -22.41 -6.40
CA LYS A 170 -8.86 -22.52 -7.54
C LYS A 170 -10.14 -21.74 -7.28
N TYR A 171 -10.53 -21.54 -6.03
CA TYR A 171 -11.74 -20.80 -5.66
C TYR A 171 -11.44 -19.31 -5.53
N ALA A 172 -12.29 -18.48 -6.14
CA ALA A 172 -12.14 -17.04 -6.11
C ALA A 172 -12.20 -16.46 -4.68
N TYR A 173 -12.99 -17.07 -3.80
CA TYR A 173 -13.11 -16.68 -2.40
C TYR A 173 -11.77 -16.83 -1.66
N ASP A 174 -11.13 -17.99 -1.78
CA ASP A 174 -9.86 -18.26 -1.13
C ASP A 174 -8.73 -17.38 -1.69
N ARG A 175 -8.71 -17.16 -3.00
CA ARG A 175 -7.79 -16.22 -3.64
C ARG A 175 -7.92 -14.82 -3.06
N LEU A 176 -9.15 -14.31 -2.99
CA LEU A 176 -9.42 -12.98 -2.45
C LEU A 176 -8.92 -12.86 -1.00
N ASN A 177 -9.19 -13.85 -0.16
CA ASN A 177 -8.75 -13.83 1.24
C ASN A 177 -7.22 -13.84 1.36
N MET A 178 -6.52 -14.63 0.56
CA MET A 178 -5.06 -14.65 0.56
C MET A 178 -4.45 -13.36 0.02
N GLU A 179 -5.06 -12.75 -1.00
CA GLU A 179 -4.66 -11.43 -1.51
C GLU A 179 -4.82 -10.33 -0.46
N ILE A 180 -5.98 -10.30 0.21
CA ILE A 180 -6.26 -9.34 1.29
C ILE A 180 -5.25 -9.53 2.42
N ALA A 181 -5.02 -10.76 2.86
CA ALA A 181 -4.08 -11.05 3.93
C ALA A 181 -2.65 -10.56 3.61
N LEU A 182 -2.18 -10.77 2.37
CA LEU A 182 -0.88 -10.21 1.93
C LEU A 182 -0.86 -8.69 1.91
N LYS A 183 -1.96 -8.05 1.51
CA LYS A 183 -2.05 -6.58 1.43
C LYS A 183 -2.11 -5.91 2.80
N ILE A 184 -2.67 -6.56 3.81
CA ILE A 184 -2.70 -6.03 5.18
C ILE A 184 -1.41 -6.30 5.95
N LEU A 185 -0.60 -7.28 5.55
CA LEU A 185 0.62 -7.66 6.23
C LEU A 185 1.58 -6.48 6.50
N PRO A 186 1.92 -5.62 5.52
CA PRO A 186 2.78 -4.47 5.76
C PRO A 186 2.20 -3.45 6.75
N LEU A 187 0.87 -3.41 6.90
CA LEU A 187 0.18 -2.48 7.81
C LEU A 187 0.24 -2.96 9.26
N ILE A 188 0.46 -4.27 9.47
CA ILE A 188 0.55 -4.90 10.80
C ILE A 188 2.01 -4.92 11.31
N GLU A 189 2.99 -5.12 10.41
CA GLU A 189 4.39 -5.32 10.77
C GLU A 189 5.16 -4.04 11.10
N LYS A 190 4.66 -2.87 10.70
CA LYS A 190 5.33 -1.56 10.91
C LYS A 190 4.88 -0.80 12.16
N ASP A 191 4.05 -1.40 13.01
CA ASP A 191 3.72 -0.90 14.34
C ASP A 191 4.54 -1.66 15.39
#